data_1fca9830475c30db89db7bcb5b133668
#
_entry.id   1fca9830475c30db89db7bcb5b133668
#
_cell.length_a   1.000
_cell.length_b   1.000
_cell.length_c   1.000
_cell.angle_alpha   90.00
_cell.angle_beta   90.00
_cell.angle_gamma   90.00
#
_symmetry.space_group_name_H-M   'P 1'
#
loop_
_entity.id
_entity.type
_entity.pdbx_description
1 polymer ?
#
loop_
_entity_poly.entity_id
_entity_poly.type
_entity_poly.pdbx_seq_one_letter_code
_entity_poly.pdbx_strand_id
1 'polypeptide(L)'
;MGDFVSKAIDRRAFLIGSSGGLIALAAPSVLRAQLADPVRRNMSAFRVHEWQDHFEDLGKGILLSDTTTRVLQHWTADGEMRIYPTSVPMSDELTRRGYSEIIYKDDAPDWSPTPSMRERDPSLPAYVAPGPKNPLGVRAMHLTWQYYRIHGTGDTRKIGRKSSSGCIGLYNEDIIEVFDRTPLGTQVKLI
;
A
#
# COMPACT_ATOMS: atom_id res chain seq x y z
N MET A 1 38.87 25.78 -72.45
CA MET A 1 39.08 24.34 -72.62
C MET A 1 40.06 23.95 -71.55
N GLY A 2 39.61 23.43 -70.47
CA GLY A 2 40.41 23.09 -69.36
C GLY A 2 39.83 21.83 -68.67
N ASP A 3 40.61 20.79 -68.79
CA ASP A 3 40.27 19.44 -68.29
C ASP A 3 40.17 19.38 -66.79
N PHE A 4 39.03 18.91 -66.30
CA PHE A 4 38.88 18.55 -64.92
C PHE A 4 39.33 17.08 -64.69
N VAL A 5 40.54 16.92 -64.18
CA VAL A 5 41.04 15.61 -63.70
C VAL A 5 40.44 15.29 -62.32
N SER A 6 39.55 14.33 -62.27
CA SER A 6 39.04 13.78 -61.08
C SER A 6 40.13 12.99 -60.31
N LYS A 7 40.52 13.48 -59.15
CA LYS A 7 41.52 12.82 -58.30
C LYS A 7 40.76 11.89 -57.34
N ALA A 8 40.82 10.58 -57.56
CA ALA A 8 40.29 9.56 -56.69
C ALA A 8 41.06 9.59 -55.36
N ILE A 9 40.33 9.72 -54.26
CA ILE A 9 40.88 9.66 -52.90
C ILE A 9 41.02 8.20 -52.48
N ASP A 10 42.29 7.76 -52.41
CA ASP A 10 42.65 6.41 -51.97
C ASP A 10 42.34 6.25 -50.45
N ARG A 11 41.47 5.30 -50.15
CA ARG A 11 40.97 5.02 -48.77
C ARG A 11 41.96 4.22 -47.91
N ARG A 12 43.20 4.03 -48.36
CA ARG A 12 44.20 3.19 -47.63
C ARG A 12 45.25 3.95 -46.85
N ALA A 13 45.20 5.27 -46.83
CA ALA A 13 46.29 6.10 -46.19
C ALA A 13 45.86 6.69 -44.84
N PHE A 14 44.92 6.14 -44.11
CA PHE A 14 44.48 6.68 -42.80
C PHE A 14 44.74 5.77 -41.62
N LEU A 15 45.73 4.92 -41.70
CA LEU A 15 46.09 4.04 -40.58
C LEU A 15 47.58 4.13 -40.20
N ILE A 16 48.12 5.32 -39.97
CA ILE A 16 49.38 5.44 -39.19
C ILE A 16 49.42 6.81 -38.53
N GLY A 17 49.34 6.81 -37.21
CA GLY A 17 49.82 7.92 -36.40
C GLY A 17 48.81 8.63 -35.53
N SER A 18 48.52 8.10 -34.39
CA SER A 18 48.39 8.86 -33.13
C SER A 18 48.32 7.94 -31.94
N SER A 19 49.50 7.70 -31.35
CA SER A 19 49.63 7.38 -29.93
C SER A 19 49.16 8.60 -29.12
N GLY A 20 47.96 8.54 -28.64
CA GLY A 20 47.35 9.63 -27.87
C GLY A 20 46.35 9.08 -26.87
N GLY A 21 46.77 8.99 -25.62
CA GLY A 21 46.06 9.05 -24.37
C GLY A 21 44.68 8.39 -24.35
N LEU A 22 44.57 7.23 -23.68
CA LEU A 22 43.34 6.71 -23.14
C LEU A 22 42.78 7.73 -22.12
N ILE A 23 41.96 8.67 -22.58
CA ILE A 23 41.03 9.38 -21.69
C ILE A 23 39.94 8.36 -21.37
N ALA A 24 40.11 7.71 -20.21
CA ALA A 24 39.02 7.00 -19.61
C ALA A 24 37.92 8.04 -19.33
N LEU A 25 36.96 8.15 -20.21
CA LEU A 25 35.69 8.77 -19.93
C LEU A 25 35.07 7.93 -18.80
N ALA A 26 35.31 8.35 -17.55
CA ALA A 26 34.52 7.90 -16.43
C ALA A 26 33.07 8.22 -16.77
N ALA A 27 32.37 7.23 -17.31
CA ALA A 27 30.92 7.30 -17.41
C ALA A 27 30.43 7.68 -16.01
N PRO A 28 29.61 8.74 -15.86
CA PRO A 28 29.02 9.00 -14.56
C PRO A 28 28.34 7.70 -14.17
N SER A 29 28.77 7.13 -13.05
CA SER A 29 28.05 6.06 -12.40
C SER A 29 26.65 6.63 -12.19
N VAL A 30 25.75 6.28 -13.10
CA VAL A 30 24.32 6.52 -12.88
C VAL A 30 24.07 5.87 -11.55
N LEU A 31 23.96 6.69 -10.52
CA LEU A 31 23.49 6.27 -9.20
C LEU A 31 22.15 5.62 -9.50
N ARG A 32 22.18 4.31 -9.68
CA ARG A 32 20.97 3.51 -9.77
C ARG A 32 20.35 3.72 -8.41
N ALA A 33 19.48 4.74 -8.32
CA ALA A 33 18.56 4.82 -7.21
C ALA A 33 18.04 3.40 -7.10
N GLN A 34 18.36 2.70 -6.01
CA GLN A 34 17.68 1.48 -5.65
C GLN A 34 16.24 1.92 -5.50
N LEU A 35 15.51 1.84 -6.61
CA LEU A 35 14.07 1.87 -6.56
C LEU A 35 13.77 0.75 -5.60
N ALA A 36 13.31 1.12 -4.40
CA ALA A 36 12.75 0.18 -3.46
C ALA A 36 11.88 -0.74 -4.30
N ASP A 37 12.06 -2.06 -4.15
CA ASP A 37 11.31 -3.03 -4.95
C ASP A 37 9.87 -2.56 -5.04
N PRO A 38 9.30 -2.41 -6.25
CA PRO A 38 7.96 -1.88 -6.38
C PRO A 38 7.06 -2.76 -5.52
N VAL A 39 6.50 -2.17 -4.48
CA VAL A 39 5.57 -2.85 -3.57
C VAL A 39 4.53 -3.48 -4.47
N ARG A 40 4.56 -4.81 -4.59
CA ARG A 40 3.59 -5.56 -5.39
C ARG A 40 2.23 -5.36 -4.72
N ARG A 41 1.48 -4.41 -5.22
CA ARG A 41 0.10 -4.20 -4.82
C ARG A 41 -0.70 -5.37 -5.42
N ASN A 42 -0.97 -6.40 -4.62
CA ASN A 42 -1.76 -7.56 -5.00
C ASN A 42 -3.24 -7.17 -5.14
N MET A 43 -3.54 -6.34 -6.12
CA MET A 43 -4.90 -6.07 -6.55
C MET A 43 -5.22 -6.97 -7.73
N SER A 44 -5.69 -8.18 -7.46
CA SER A 44 -6.28 -9.03 -8.48
C SER A 44 -7.79 -8.82 -8.48
N ALA A 45 -8.36 -8.55 -9.65
CA ALA A 45 -9.80 -8.52 -9.93
C ALA A 45 -10.67 -8.04 -8.75
N PHE A 46 -10.73 -6.73 -8.52
CA PHE A 46 -11.66 -6.15 -7.55
C PHE A 46 -12.91 -5.62 -8.27
N ARG A 47 -14.03 -5.63 -7.57
CA ARG A 47 -15.27 -4.99 -8.00
C ARG A 47 -15.32 -3.59 -7.39
N VAL A 48 -15.57 -2.59 -8.22
CA VAL A 48 -15.99 -1.28 -7.73
C VAL A 48 -17.46 -1.39 -7.33
N HIS A 49 -17.76 -1.04 -6.09
CA HIS A 49 -19.12 -0.94 -5.59
C HIS A 49 -19.60 0.51 -5.69
N GLU A 50 -20.88 0.69 -5.94
CA GLU A 50 -21.51 1.98 -5.80
C GLU A 50 -21.90 2.16 -4.33
N TRP A 51 -21.55 3.27 -3.72
CA TRP A 51 -21.82 3.48 -2.29
C TRP A 51 -23.31 3.49 -1.97
N GLN A 52 -24.17 3.90 -2.92
CA GLN A 52 -25.63 3.93 -2.80
C GLN A 52 -26.25 2.54 -2.60
N ASP A 53 -25.57 1.47 -3.03
CA ASP A 53 -26.00 0.10 -2.79
C ASP A 53 -25.84 -0.33 -1.33
N HIS A 54 -25.12 0.47 -0.55
CA HIS A 54 -24.69 0.11 0.79
C HIS A 54 -25.04 1.13 1.87
N PHE A 55 -25.24 2.41 1.51
CA PHE A 55 -25.46 3.50 2.45
C PHE A 55 -26.54 4.46 1.90
N GLU A 56 -27.25 5.14 2.78
CA GLU A 56 -28.28 6.12 2.42
C GLU A 56 -27.66 7.43 1.93
N ASP A 57 -26.57 7.86 2.56
CA ASP A 57 -25.83 9.08 2.21
C ASP A 57 -24.33 8.93 2.51
N LEU A 58 -23.55 9.91 2.05
CA LEU A 58 -22.11 9.95 2.32
C LEU A 58 -21.77 10.37 3.75
N GLY A 59 -22.65 11.09 4.42
CA GLY A 59 -22.42 11.59 5.77
C GLY A 59 -21.06 12.30 5.91
N LYS A 60 -20.23 11.82 6.84
CA LYS A 60 -18.84 12.28 7.03
C LYS A 60 -17.83 11.51 6.17
N GLY A 61 -18.29 10.70 5.26
CA GLY A 61 -17.52 9.77 4.44
C GLY A 61 -17.90 8.32 4.69
N ILE A 62 -17.40 7.43 3.84
CA ILE A 62 -17.72 5.99 3.85
C ILE A 62 -16.44 5.19 3.68
N LEU A 63 -16.31 4.12 4.44
CA LEU A 63 -15.33 3.08 4.28
C LEU A 63 -16.06 1.75 4.00
N LEU A 64 -15.97 1.24 2.78
CA LEU A 64 -16.52 -0.06 2.39
C LEU A 64 -15.38 -1.07 2.21
N SER A 65 -15.30 -2.07 3.09
CA SER A 65 -14.31 -3.13 3.00
C SER A 65 -14.94 -4.38 2.40
N ASP A 66 -14.54 -4.71 1.17
CA ASP A 66 -14.87 -5.98 0.53
C ASP A 66 -13.84 -7.04 0.94
N THR A 67 -14.27 -7.94 1.83
CA THR A 67 -13.41 -9.00 2.35
C THR A 67 -13.16 -10.12 1.35
N THR A 68 -13.95 -10.23 0.29
CA THR A 68 -13.78 -11.20 -0.78
C THR A 68 -12.70 -10.76 -1.76
N THR A 69 -12.79 -9.52 -2.26
CA THR A 69 -11.81 -8.95 -3.19
C THR A 69 -10.62 -8.31 -2.49
N ARG A 70 -10.70 -8.16 -1.17
CA ARG A 70 -9.62 -7.65 -0.30
C ARG A 70 -9.21 -6.23 -0.65
N VAL A 71 -10.21 -5.38 -0.79
CA VAL A 71 -10.03 -3.95 -1.01
C VAL A 71 -10.86 -3.15 -0.02
N LEU A 72 -10.36 -1.96 0.31
CA LEU A 72 -11.09 -0.91 0.98
C LEU A 72 -11.40 0.18 -0.03
N GLN A 73 -12.67 0.52 -0.19
CA GLN A 73 -13.13 1.66 -0.97
C GLN A 73 -13.47 2.78 0.02
N HIS A 74 -12.89 3.94 -0.19
CA HIS A 74 -13.06 5.11 0.67
C HIS A 74 -13.67 6.25 -0.14
N TRP A 75 -14.85 6.71 0.28
CA TRP A 75 -15.45 7.95 -0.21
C TRP A 75 -15.36 9.02 0.87
N THR A 76 -14.92 10.19 0.49
CA THR A 76 -15.00 11.40 1.33
C THR A 76 -16.41 11.98 1.27
N ALA A 77 -16.72 12.93 2.16
CA ALA A 77 -18.05 13.57 2.22
C ALA A 77 -18.43 14.31 0.92
N ASP A 78 -17.44 14.75 0.14
CA ASP A 78 -17.60 15.41 -1.16
C ASP A 78 -17.65 14.43 -2.34
N GLY A 79 -17.58 13.12 -2.07
CA GLY A 79 -17.75 12.06 -3.07
C GLY A 79 -16.47 11.65 -3.80
N GLU A 80 -15.29 12.15 -3.40
CA GLU A 80 -14.05 11.62 -3.94
C GLU A 80 -13.83 10.18 -3.49
N MET A 81 -13.58 9.26 -4.44
CA MET A 81 -13.41 7.84 -4.16
C MET A 81 -11.99 7.38 -4.40
N ARG A 82 -11.46 6.58 -3.48
CA ARG A 82 -10.17 5.90 -3.59
C ARG A 82 -10.29 4.44 -3.19
N ILE A 83 -9.39 3.61 -3.73
CA ILE A 83 -9.37 2.16 -3.51
C ILE A 83 -7.98 1.75 -3.01
N TYR A 84 -7.97 0.96 -1.94
CA TYR A 84 -6.75 0.48 -1.30
C TYR A 84 -6.77 -1.04 -1.17
N PRO A 85 -5.66 -1.73 -1.49
CA PRO A 85 -5.53 -3.16 -1.22
C PRO A 85 -5.41 -3.41 0.28
N THR A 86 -6.05 -4.47 0.76
CA THR A 86 -6.09 -4.76 2.20
C THR A 86 -5.73 -6.20 2.52
N SER A 87 -5.27 -6.44 3.74
CA SER A 87 -5.39 -7.73 4.39
C SER A 87 -6.75 -7.83 5.08
N VAL A 88 -7.31 -9.03 5.08
CA VAL A 88 -8.63 -9.31 5.66
C VAL A 88 -8.57 -10.49 6.62
N PRO A 89 -9.61 -10.75 7.42
CA PRO A 89 -9.63 -11.88 8.36
C PRO A 89 -9.31 -13.21 7.68
N MET A 90 -8.59 -14.08 8.40
CA MET A 90 -8.08 -15.34 7.86
C MET A 90 -9.15 -16.40 7.67
N SER A 91 -10.29 -16.27 8.33
CA SER A 91 -11.43 -17.19 8.22
C SER A 91 -12.76 -16.43 8.33
N ASP A 92 -13.85 -17.08 7.93
CA ASP A 92 -15.19 -16.49 8.00
C ASP A 92 -15.65 -16.31 9.45
N GLU A 93 -15.24 -17.17 10.38
CA GLU A 93 -15.55 -17.06 11.81
C GLU A 93 -14.93 -15.82 12.46
N LEU A 94 -13.81 -15.35 11.90
CA LEU A 94 -13.13 -14.12 12.32
C LEU A 94 -13.61 -12.90 11.53
N THR A 95 -14.43 -13.09 10.51
CA THR A 95 -14.92 -12.02 9.65
C THR A 95 -16.27 -11.53 10.15
N ARG A 96 -16.28 -10.38 10.81
CA ARG A 96 -17.54 -9.70 11.14
C ARG A 96 -17.96 -8.86 9.93
N ARG A 97 -19.19 -9.09 9.45
CA ARG A 97 -19.80 -8.30 8.37
C ARG A 97 -20.91 -7.42 8.92
N GLY A 98 -21.23 -6.35 8.21
CA GLY A 98 -22.27 -5.41 8.59
C GLY A 98 -21.77 -3.99 8.78
N TYR A 99 -22.58 -3.17 9.43
CA TYR A 99 -22.30 -1.75 9.63
C TYR A 99 -21.55 -1.48 10.93
N SER A 100 -20.70 -0.47 10.88
CA SER A 100 -19.94 0.06 11.99
C SER A 100 -19.66 1.56 11.74
N GLU A 101 -18.87 2.16 12.61
CA GLU A 101 -18.47 3.57 12.55
C GLU A 101 -17.06 3.73 13.12
N ILE A 102 -16.32 4.72 12.66
CA ILE A 102 -15.03 5.11 13.24
C ILE A 102 -15.28 5.91 14.50
N ILE A 103 -14.97 5.32 15.67
CA ILE A 103 -15.21 5.92 16.98
C ILE A 103 -13.96 6.49 17.65
N TYR A 104 -12.78 6.05 17.22
CA TYR A 104 -11.51 6.51 17.79
C TYR A 104 -10.39 6.36 16.74
N LYS A 105 -9.45 7.31 16.75
CA LYS A 105 -8.28 7.35 15.87
C LYS A 105 -7.03 7.37 16.73
N ASP A 106 -6.06 6.52 16.40
CA ASP A 106 -4.82 6.33 17.13
C ASP A 106 -3.62 6.60 16.22
N ASP A 107 -2.88 7.66 16.54
CA ASP A 107 -1.73 8.14 15.76
C ASP A 107 -0.48 7.30 15.93
N ALA A 108 -0.37 6.58 17.04
CA ALA A 108 0.77 5.76 17.38
C ALA A 108 0.31 4.51 18.15
N PRO A 109 -0.39 3.59 17.46
CA PRO A 109 -1.04 2.48 18.14
C PRO A 109 -0.04 1.57 18.84
N ASP A 110 -0.36 1.21 20.06
CA ASP A 110 0.21 0.05 20.71
C ASP A 110 -0.62 -1.22 20.41
N TRP A 111 -0.08 -2.37 20.71
CA TRP A 111 -0.78 -3.62 20.46
C TRP A 111 -0.65 -4.58 21.62
N SER A 112 -1.77 -5.20 21.95
CA SER A 112 -1.84 -6.36 22.85
C SER A 112 -2.73 -7.41 22.18
N PRO A 113 -2.39 -8.70 22.27
CA PRO A 113 -3.24 -9.76 21.74
C PRO A 113 -4.55 -9.83 22.52
N THR A 114 -5.64 -10.06 21.78
CA THR A 114 -6.95 -10.34 22.40
C THR A 114 -6.92 -11.68 23.16
N PRO A 115 -7.85 -11.93 24.10
CA PRO A 115 -7.94 -13.23 24.77
C PRO A 115 -7.95 -14.41 23.78
N SER A 116 -8.77 -14.34 22.74
CA SER A 116 -8.87 -15.39 21.73
C SER A 116 -7.60 -15.56 20.89
N MET A 117 -6.81 -14.51 20.70
CA MET A 117 -5.50 -14.63 20.06
C MET A 117 -4.52 -15.39 20.95
N ARG A 118 -4.53 -15.10 22.27
CA ARG A 118 -3.67 -15.82 23.24
C ARG A 118 -4.04 -17.29 23.39
N GLU A 119 -5.34 -17.60 23.31
CA GLU A 119 -5.81 -19.00 23.32
C GLU A 119 -5.29 -19.77 22.11
N ARG A 120 -5.29 -19.15 20.93
CA ARG A 120 -4.76 -19.77 19.69
C ARG A 120 -3.23 -19.83 19.66
N ASP A 121 -2.57 -18.84 20.22
CA ASP A 121 -1.11 -18.75 20.27
C ASP A 121 -0.64 -18.11 21.56
N PRO A 122 -0.35 -18.93 22.60
CA PRO A 122 0.15 -18.47 23.89
C PRO A 122 1.53 -17.82 23.82
N SER A 123 2.29 -17.99 22.73
CA SER A 123 3.64 -17.42 22.58
C SER A 123 3.62 -15.93 22.20
N LEU A 124 2.46 -15.36 21.87
CA LEU A 124 2.33 -13.96 21.52
C LEU A 124 2.78 -13.05 22.67
N PRO A 125 3.54 -11.97 22.37
CA PRO A 125 3.96 -11.01 23.38
C PRO A 125 2.76 -10.38 24.07
N ALA A 126 2.90 -10.11 25.37
CA ALA A 126 1.84 -9.49 26.14
C ALA A 126 1.48 -8.09 25.64
N TYR A 127 2.48 -7.38 25.11
CA TYR A 127 2.39 -5.99 24.66
C TYR A 127 3.47 -5.70 23.61
N VAL A 128 3.13 -4.87 22.63
CA VAL A 128 4.07 -4.32 21.65
C VAL A 128 3.85 -2.80 21.60
N ALA A 129 4.89 -2.06 21.96
CA ALA A 129 4.88 -0.59 21.89
C ALA A 129 4.72 -0.07 20.46
N PRO A 130 4.28 1.19 20.27
CA PRO A 130 4.32 1.83 18.97
C PRO A 130 5.69 1.73 18.31
N GLY A 131 5.72 1.51 17.00
CA GLY A 131 6.97 1.44 16.27
C GLY A 131 6.99 0.41 15.13
N PRO A 132 8.15 0.20 14.48
CA PRO A 132 8.26 -0.61 13.25
C PRO A 132 7.87 -2.10 13.43
N LYS A 133 7.93 -2.61 14.65
CA LYS A 133 7.56 -4.00 14.98
C LYS A 133 6.10 -4.16 15.39
N ASN A 134 5.35 -3.05 15.49
CA ASN A 134 3.96 -3.11 15.90
C ASN A 134 3.09 -3.69 14.76
N PRO A 135 2.30 -4.73 15.01
CA PRO A 135 1.46 -5.33 13.98
C PRO A 135 0.35 -4.41 13.44
N LEU A 136 0.00 -3.34 14.17
CA LEU A 136 -0.98 -2.32 13.73
C LEU A 136 -0.34 -1.20 12.87
N GLY A 137 0.98 -1.27 12.62
CA GLY A 137 1.66 -0.26 11.82
C GLY A 137 1.69 1.12 12.47
N VAL A 138 1.50 2.16 11.67
CA VAL A 138 1.74 3.55 12.07
C VAL A 138 0.47 4.30 12.49
N ARG A 139 -0.71 3.81 12.14
CA ARG A 139 -2.02 4.41 12.44
C ARG A 139 -3.07 3.32 12.61
N ALA A 140 -4.05 3.56 13.47
CA ALA A 140 -5.21 2.68 13.60
C ALA A 140 -6.50 3.49 13.82
N MET A 141 -7.59 3.01 13.24
CA MET A 141 -8.94 3.54 13.43
C MET A 141 -9.83 2.44 14.02
N HIS A 142 -10.44 2.72 15.15
CA HIS A 142 -11.26 1.77 15.89
C HIS A 142 -12.71 1.82 15.43
N LEU A 143 -13.29 0.65 15.26
CA LEU A 143 -14.69 0.48 14.93
C LEU A 143 -15.54 0.39 16.22
N THR A 144 -16.87 0.52 16.10
CA THR A 144 -17.80 0.26 17.20
C THR A 144 -17.71 -1.18 17.72
N TRP A 145 -17.19 -2.09 16.91
CA TRP A 145 -16.99 -3.48 17.30
C TRP A 145 -15.71 -3.65 18.09
N GLN A 146 -15.83 -4.25 19.26
CA GLN A 146 -14.68 -4.49 20.15
C GLN A 146 -13.57 -5.25 19.41
N TYR A 147 -12.33 -4.77 19.52
CA TYR A 147 -11.10 -5.30 18.89
C TYR A 147 -11.01 -5.18 17.38
N TYR A 148 -12.03 -4.66 16.67
CA TYR A 148 -11.96 -4.44 15.24
C TYR A 148 -11.37 -3.07 14.91
N ARG A 149 -10.43 -3.07 13.98
CA ARG A 149 -9.72 -1.85 13.54
C ARG A 149 -9.45 -1.89 12.04
N ILE A 150 -9.34 -0.71 11.47
CA ILE A 150 -8.68 -0.48 10.18
C ILE A 150 -7.33 0.14 10.51
N HIS A 151 -6.22 -0.48 10.10
CA HIS A 151 -4.88 -0.12 10.58
C HIS A 151 -3.80 -0.35 9.55
N GLY A 152 -2.60 0.19 9.77
CA GLY A 152 -1.42 -0.08 8.96
C GLY A 152 -0.78 -1.44 9.25
N THR A 153 0.21 -1.81 8.48
CA THR A 153 1.07 -2.96 8.79
C THR A 153 2.47 -2.77 8.24
N GLY A 154 3.47 -3.14 9.03
CA GLY A 154 4.85 -3.25 8.56
C GLY A 154 5.12 -4.55 7.77
N ASP A 155 4.26 -5.55 7.88
CA ASP A 155 4.37 -6.80 7.11
C ASP A 155 3.53 -6.71 5.82
N THR A 156 4.14 -6.14 4.78
CA THR A 156 3.49 -5.92 3.48
C THR A 156 3.07 -7.20 2.77
N ARG A 157 3.62 -8.37 3.15
CA ARG A 157 3.25 -9.68 2.60
C ARG A 157 1.81 -10.07 2.95
N LYS A 158 1.22 -9.46 3.98
CA LYS A 158 -0.16 -9.70 4.41
C LYS A 158 -1.18 -9.06 3.49
N ILE A 159 -0.82 -7.96 2.83
CA ILE A 159 -1.75 -7.22 1.96
C ILE A 159 -2.16 -8.07 0.76
N GLY A 160 -3.44 -8.05 0.42
CA GLY A 160 -4.06 -8.91 -0.59
C GLY A 160 -4.33 -10.35 -0.11
N ARG A 161 -4.22 -10.64 1.20
CA ARG A 161 -4.38 -11.99 1.74
C ARG A 161 -5.36 -12.05 2.91
N LYS A 162 -5.91 -13.25 3.13
CA LYS A 162 -6.61 -13.61 4.36
C LYS A 162 -5.56 -13.91 5.45
N SER A 163 -5.28 -12.94 6.32
CA SER A 163 -4.13 -13.02 7.25
C SER A 163 -4.32 -12.35 8.60
N SER A 164 -5.45 -11.69 8.84
CA SER A 164 -5.73 -11.01 10.11
C SER A 164 -6.61 -11.83 11.04
N SER A 165 -6.69 -11.43 12.30
CA SER A 165 -7.59 -12.03 13.30
C SER A 165 -8.90 -11.23 13.48
N GLY A 166 -9.32 -10.50 12.44
CA GLY A 166 -10.56 -9.71 12.44
C GLY A 166 -10.41 -8.33 11.81
N CYS A 167 -9.26 -7.71 11.95
CA CYS A 167 -8.99 -6.35 11.47
C CYS A 167 -8.77 -6.27 9.95
N ILE A 168 -8.87 -5.05 9.41
CA ILE A 168 -8.53 -4.72 8.02
C ILE A 168 -7.19 -3.99 8.04
N GLY A 169 -6.18 -4.60 7.42
CA GLY A 169 -4.83 -4.03 7.36
C GLY A 169 -4.52 -3.41 6.01
N LEU A 170 -3.84 -2.27 6.01
CA LEU A 170 -3.38 -1.53 4.83
C LEU A 170 -1.85 -1.40 4.85
N TYR A 171 -1.27 -1.01 3.72
CA TYR A 171 0.10 -0.48 3.73
C TYR A 171 0.19 0.74 4.64
N ASN A 172 1.36 1.00 5.23
CA ASN A 172 1.53 2.13 6.14
C ASN A 172 1.31 3.49 5.43
N GLU A 173 1.71 3.62 4.18
CA GLU A 173 1.44 4.79 3.37
C GLU A 173 -0.05 4.98 3.08
N ASP A 174 -0.77 3.91 2.80
CA ASP A 174 -2.20 3.96 2.51
C ASP A 174 -3.01 4.30 3.76
N ILE A 175 -2.67 3.71 4.93
CA ILE A 175 -3.40 4.02 6.17
C ILE A 175 -3.20 5.46 6.62
N ILE A 176 -2.04 6.07 6.39
CA ILE A 176 -1.82 7.49 6.69
C ILE A 176 -2.80 8.33 5.90
N GLU A 177 -2.90 8.11 4.59
CA GLU A 177 -3.82 8.85 3.73
C GLU A 177 -5.28 8.63 4.14
N VAL A 178 -5.71 7.38 4.32
CA VAL A 178 -7.07 7.05 4.76
C VAL A 178 -7.39 7.69 6.11
N PHE A 179 -6.45 7.59 7.07
CA PHE A 179 -6.59 8.16 8.40
C PHE A 179 -6.81 9.68 8.35
N ASP A 180 -5.97 10.41 7.59
CA ASP A 180 -6.05 11.88 7.53
C ASP A 180 -7.37 12.36 6.90
N ARG A 181 -7.92 11.59 5.97
CA ARG A 181 -9.15 11.91 5.24
C ARG A 181 -10.44 11.35 5.89
N THR A 182 -10.31 10.60 6.98
CA THR A 182 -11.43 9.94 7.66
C THR A 182 -11.72 10.63 8.99
N PRO A 183 -12.78 11.44 9.12
CA PRO A 183 -13.19 12.01 10.40
C PRO A 183 -13.84 10.96 11.31
N LEU A 184 -13.94 11.27 12.62
CA LEU A 184 -14.74 10.47 13.56
C LEU A 184 -16.21 10.51 13.14
N GLY A 185 -16.88 9.37 13.22
CA GLY A 185 -18.25 9.20 12.78
C GLY A 185 -18.38 8.85 11.28
N THR A 186 -17.25 8.55 10.60
CA THR A 186 -17.29 8.00 9.24
C THR A 186 -17.93 6.63 9.27
N GLN A 187 -18.89 6.42 8.37
CA GLN A 187 -19.62 5.17 8.23
C GLN A 187 -18.71 4.06 7.68
N VAL A 188 -18.83 2.87 8.22
CA VAL A 188 -18.06 1.69 7.81
C VAL A 188 -18.98 0.53 7.51
N LYS A 189 -18.71 -0.20 6.44
CA LYS A 189 -19.37 -1.50 6.17
C LYS A 189 -18.34 -2.52 5.74
N LEU A 190 -18.40 -3.71 6.34
CA LEU A 190 -17.66 -4.89 5.88
C LEU A 190 -18.64 -5.83 5.17
N ILE A 191 -18.28 -6.28 3.96
CA ILE A 191 -19.05 -7.21 3.12
C ILE A 191 -18.23 -8.44 2.72
#